data_8fed2d107cd654dcb6c008bc091eedfc
#
_entry.id   8fed2d107cd654dcb6c008bc091eedfc
#
_cell.length_a   1.000
_cell.length_b   1.000
_cell.length_c   1.000
_cell.angle_alpha   90.00
_cell.angle_beta   90.00
_cell.angle_gamma   90.00
#
_symmetry.space_group_name_H-M   'P 1'
#
loop_
_entity.id
_entity.type
_entity.pdbx_description
1 polymer ?
#
loop_
_entity_poly.entity_id
_entity_poly.type
_entity_poly.pdbx_seq_one_letter_code
_entity_poly.pdbx_strand_id
1 'polypeptide(L)'
;MRARRPHLLTGLGAASTLMAPVLVLTAPALSACGGGGSSSTASDSVRKTTVLLDWDPNPDHVALYQARAAGYFKDAGLDVSLQSPSDPSDPTKLVSTGKVDLGISYEPETIIAGSQGLDVTSVAALIPTALTSVIATDKSRVRSIADLAGARVATAGLATQDAFLKTILAQNHVDEGSVKKVDVGQDLIAAMVTGNVDATLGGFRNVEAVQLAAQGRKPTVIPVTDAGVPNYDELVVIAKASRLKSDPAYRQLVRDFLAALARGNAAALTDPSTATATIGKVAEGYDPAILPRMVDATVPLLRNPAGFGHEDPAAWQSFADWMSAQHLIGKPVRAADVVTNGYLPTG
;
A
#
# COMPACT_ATOMS: atom_id res chain seq x y z
N MET A 1 -39.47 15.57 34.82
CA MET A 1 -40.53 14.86 35.60
C MET A 1 -40.33 13.35 35.43
N ARG A 2 -40.18 12.66 36.60
CA ARG A 2 -40.35 11.21 36.93
C ARG A 2 -39.64 10.20 36.00
N ALA A 3 -38.53 9.59 36.34
CA ALA A 3 -38.24 8.63 37.42
C ALA A 3 -39.15 7.38 37.46
N ARG A 4 -38.60 6.19 37.20
CA ARG A 4 -38.75 4.95 38.01
C ARG A 4 -37.92 3.79 37.52
N ARG A 5 -37.00 3.32 38.36
CA ARG A 5 -36.46 1.95 38.52
C ARG A 5 -37.41 1.20 39.49
N PRO A 6 -37.16 -0.04 39.95
CA PRO A 6 -36.50 -1.24 39.50
C PRO A 6 -37.34 -2.50 39.75
N HIS A 7 -36.88 -3.75 39.43
CA HIS A 7 -37.12 -4.94 40.27
C HIS A 7 -36.06 -6.01 40.05
N LEU A 8 -35.39 -6.35 41.17
CA LEU A 8 -34.64 -7.58 41.41
C LEU A 8 -35.65 -8.74 41.60
N LEU A 9 -35.23 -9.98 41.23
CA LEU A 9 -35.62 -11.19 41.94
C LEU A 9 -34.52 -12.27 41.80
N THR A 10 -34.07 -12.69 42.96
CA THR A 10 -33.18 -13.74 43.33
C THR A 10 -33.85 -15.13 43.23
N GLY A 11 -33.11 -16.19 42.91
CA GLY A 11 -33.53 -17.58 43.02
C GLY A 11 -32.35 -18.52 43.24
N LEU A 12 -32.10 -18.90 44.46
CA LEU A 12 -31.23 -20.01 44.92
C LEU A 12 -31.91 -21.39 44.69
N GLY A 13 -31.11 -22.43 44.42
CA GLY A 13 -31.54 -23.83 44.47
C GLY A 13 -30.38 -24.77 44.20
N ALA A 14 -29.85 -25.27 45.09
CA ALA A 14 -29.41 -26.37 45.95
C ALA A 14 -28.93 -27.66 45.22
N ALA A 15 -27.88 -28.16 45.77
CA ALA A 15 -27.05 -29.33 45.48
C ALA A 15 -27.78 -30.69 45.48
N SER A 16 -27.21 -31.67 44.75
CA SER A 16 -27.23 -33.07 45.15
C SER A 16 -26.05 -33.84 44.56
N THR A 17 -25.23 -34.30 45.44
CA THR A 17 -24.12 -35.25 45.35
C THR A 17 -24.66 -36.70 45.13
N LEU A 18 -24.10 -37.47 44.22
CA LEU A 18 -24.19 -38.94 44.25
C LEU A 18 -22.85 -39.56 43.85
N MET A 19 -22.26 -40.25 44.83
CA MET A 19 -21.08 -41.11 44.78
C MET A 19 -21.49 -42.54 44.32
N ALA A 20 -20.73 -43.21 43.49
CA ALA A 20 -20.66 -44.67 43.37
C ALA A 20 -19.36 -45.11 42.65
N PRO A 21 -18.90 -46.37 42.76
CA PRO A 21 -17.55 -46.64 43.16
C PRO A 21 -16.63 -47.18 42.03
N VAL A 22 -15.34 -47.14 42.38
CA VAL A 22 -14.15 -47.70 41.70
C VAL A 22 -14.24 -49.18 41.44
N LEU A 23 -13.99 -49.64 40.23
CA LEU A 23 -13.55 -51.01 39.92
C LEU A 23 -12.20 -50.97 39.21
N VAL A 24 -11.19 -51.47 39.95
CA VAL A 24 -9.83 -51.68 39.46
C VAL A 24 -9.79 -53.02 38.74
N LEU A 25 -9.41 -53.05 37.46
CA LEU A 25 -8.98 -54.25 36.74
C LEU A 25 -7.55 -54.01 36.23
N THR A 26 -6.61 -54.77 36.82
CA THR A 26 -5.25 -54.94 36.36
C THR A 26 -5.19 -55.97 35.24
N ALA A 27 -4.50 -55.68 34.13
CA ALA A 27 -3.98 -56.69 33.21
C ALA A 27 -2.75 -56.15 32.45
N PRO A 28 -1.84 -57.04 32.00
CA PRO A 28 -0.41 -56.82 32.03
C PRO A 28 0.16 -56.18 30.72
N ALA A 29 1.36 -55.64 30.90
CA ALA A 29 2.23 -55.11 29.89
C ALA A 29 2.64 -56.13 28.83
N LEU A 30 2.53 -55.78 27.56
CA LEU A 30 3.32 -56.33 26.48
C LEU A 30 4.04 -55.17 25.78
N SER A 31 5.36 -55.17 26.02
CA SER A 31 6.29 -54.30 25.30
C SER A 31 6.37 -54.75 23.84
N ALA A 32 6.00 -53.89 22.91
CA ALA A 32 6.36 -54.00 21.50
C ALA A 32 7.13 -52.74 21.13
N CYS A 33 8.45 -52.87 20.97
CA CYS A 33 9.30 -51.90 20.29
C CYS A 33 8.86 -51.80 18.83
N GLY A 34 8.22 -50.70 18.48
CA GLY A 34 7.98 -50.27 17.11
C GLY A 34 8.51 -48.87 16.94
N GLY A 35 9.66 -48.72 16.32
CA GLY A 35 10.20 -47.43 15.91
C GLY A 35 9.23 -46.75 14.92
N GLY A 36 8.39 -45.89 15.44
CA GLY A 36 7.58 -44.97 14.64
C GLY A 36 8.28 -43.63 14.65
N GLY A 37 8.90 -43.28 13.52
CA GLY A 37 9.33 -41.92 13.28
C GLY A 37 8.15 -40.98 13.47
N SER A 38 8.18 -40.17 14.49
CA SER A 38 7.28 -39.02 14.62
C SER A 38 7.62 -38.06 13.52
N SER A 39 7.00 -38.24 12.33
CA SER A 39 6.78 -37.14 11.43
C SER A 39 5.92 -36.15 12.19
N SER A 40 6.56 -35.16 12.81
CA SER A 40 5.90 -33.94 13.21
C SER A 40 5.31 -33.32 11.93
N THR A 41 4.06 -33.65 11.62
CA THR A 41 3.24 -32.79 10.79
C THR A 41 3.17 -31.47 11.55
N ALA A 42 4.09 -30.57 11.20
CA ALA A 42 3.91 -29.18 11.51
C ALA A 42 2.52 -28.86 10.96
N SER A 43 1.58 -28.59 11.84
CA SER A 43 0.29 -28.03 11.50
C SER A 43 0.64 -26.73 10.80
N ASP A 44 0.52 -26.73 9.45
CA ASP A 44 0.72 -25.56 8.61
C ASP A 44 -0.45 -24.62 8.94
N SER A 45 -0.33 -23.93 10.07
CA SER A 45 -1.32 -22.94 10.47
C SER A 45 -1.20 -21.76 9.52
N VAL A 46 -2.22 -21.58 8.67
CA VAL A 46 -2.31 -20.44 7.76
C VAL A 46 -2.10 -19.15 8.54
N ARG A 47 -1.09 -18.38 8.16
CA ARG A 47 -0.73 -17.12 8.83
C ARG A 47 -1.63 -16.00 8.34
N LYS A 48 -2.44 -15.44 9.23
CA LYS A 48 -3.20 -14.22 8.93
C LYS A 48 -2.23 -13.08 8.70
N THR A 49 -2.40 -12.37 7.59
CA THR A 49 -1.51 -11.28 7.17
C THR A 49 -2.37 -10.10 6.74
N THR A 50 -2.21 -8.98 7.40
CA THR A 50 -2.91 -7.73 7.06
C THR A 50 -1.99 -6.83 6.25
N VAL A 51 -2.45 -6.43 5.07
CA VAL A 51 -1.77 -5.47 4.20
C VAL A 51 -2.66 -4.25 4.04
N LEU A 52 -2.17 -3.09 4.44
CA LEU A 52 -2.86 -1.83 4.24
C LEU A 52 -2.44 -1.24 2.90
N LEU A 53 -3.40 -0.96 2.03
CA LEU A 53 -3.16 -0.27 0.76
C LEU A 53 -2.85 1.21 1.00
N ASP A 54 -2.29 1.88 0.00
CA ASP A 54 -2.07 3.33 -0.01
C ASP A 54 -3.34 4.12 -0.38
N TRP A 55 -4.26 3.45 -1.07
CA TRP A 55 -5.51 4.01 -1.60
C TRP A 55 -6.61 2.95 -1.65
N ASP A 56 -7.80 3.35 -2.10
CA ASP A 56 -8.82 2.37 -2.49
C ASP A 56 -8.34 1.48 -3.63
N PRO A 57 -8.86 0.23 -3.71
CA PRO A 57 -8.46 -0.70 -4.77
C PRO A 57 -8.60 -0.07 -6.15
N ASN A 58 -7.49 -0.03 -6.88
CA ASN A 58 -7.38 0.58 -8.20
C ASN A 58 -6.41 -0.24 -9.08
N PRO A 59 -6.22 0.09 -10.36
CA PRO A 59 -5.35 -0.65 -11.27
C PRO A 59 -3.92 -0.87 -10.80
N ASP A 60 -3.34 0.01 -9.97
CA ASP A 60 -1.96 -0.13 -9.46
C ASP A 60 -1.82 -1.32 -8.50
N HIS A 61 -2.93 -1.82 -7.96
CA HIS A 61 -2.99 -2.98 -7.09
C HIS A 61 -3.24 -4.31 -7.82
N VAL A 62 -3.26 -4.34 -9.16
CA VAL A 62 -3.62 -5.56 -9.92
C VAL A 62 -2.77 -6.77 -9.54
N ALA A 63 -1.45 -6.60 -9.28
CA ALA A 63 -0.57 -7.69 -8.88
C ALA A 63 -0.99 -8.33 -7.55
N LEU A 64 -1.39 -7.53 -6.55
CA LEU A 64 -1.86 -7.97 -5.24
C LEU A 64 -3.17 -8.76 -5.36
N TYR A 65 -4.14 -8.20 -6.08
CA TYR A 65 -5.43 -8.84 -6.26
C TYR A 65 -5.35 -10.08 -7.13
N GLN A 66 -4.46 -10.08 -8.13
CA GLN A 66 -4.18 -11.26 -8.96
C GLN A 66 -3.54 -12.37 -8.14
N ALA A 67 -2.56 -12.06 -7.26
CA ALA A 67 -1.97 -13.04 -6.36
C ALA A 67 -3.02 -13.66 -5.42
N ARG A 68 -3.93 -12.83 -4.90
CA ARG A 68 -5.03 -13.29 -4.04
C ARG A 68 -6.03 -14.16 -4.80
N ALA A 69 -6.49 -13.73 -5.97
CA ALA A 69 -7.50 -14.42 -6.75
C ALA A 69 -7.00 -15.76 -7.30
N ALA A 70 -5.72 -15.83 -7.71
CA ALA A 70 -5.08 -17.07 -8.18
C ALA A 70 -4.66 -18.02 -7.05
N GLY A 71 -4.88 -17.65 -5.78
CA GLY A 71 -4.56 -18.47 -4.62
C GLY A 71 -3.07 -18.48 -4.24
N TYR A 72 -2.22 -17.66 -4.84
CA TYR A 72 -0.77 -17.69 -4.60
C TYR A 72 -0.38 -17.39 -3.15
N PHE A 73 -1.12 -16.51 -2.47
CA PHE A 73 -0.92 -16.28 -1.03
C PHE A 73 -1.30 -17.52 -0.21
N LYS A 74 -2.39 -18.21 -0.54
CA LYS A 74 -2.80 -19.44 0.14
C LYS A 74 -1.79 -20.57 -0.07
N ASP A 75 -1.26 -20.71 -1.29
CA ASP A 75 -0.18 -21.67 -1.60
C ASP A 75 1.07 -21.42 -0.74
N ALA A 76 1.31 -20.14 -0.39
CA ALA A 76 2.42 -19.72 0.48
C ALA A 76 2.06 -19.79 1.98
N GLY A 77 0.92 -20.39 2.36
CA GLY A 77 0.47 -20.50 3.75
C GLY A 77 0.01 -19.17 4.36
N LEU A 78 -0.44 -18.20 3.53
CA LEU A 78 -0.88 -16.89 3.98
C LEU A 78 -2.37 -16.66 3.72
N ASP A 79 -3.08 -16.16 4.74
CA ASP A 79 -4.44 -15.61 4.62
C ASP A 79 -4.32 -14.08 4.59
N VAL A 80 -4.23 -13.53 3.37
CA VAL A 80 -3.96 -12.10 3.15
C VAL A 80 -5.25 -11.30 3.09
N SER A 81 -5.40 -10.36 4.02
CA SER A 81 -6.42 -9.32 4.02
C SER A 81 -5.84 -8.04 3.45
N LEU A 82 -6.34 -7.58 2.29
CA LEU A 82 -6.02 -6.29 1.69
C LEU A 82 -7.07 -5.29 2.17
N GLN A 83 -6.63 -4.19 2.78
CA GLN A 83 -7.51 -3.18 3.39
C GLN A 83 -7.21 -1.80 2.82
N SER A 84 -8.26 -1.01 2.53
CA SER A 84 -8.11 0.40 2.19
C SER A 84 -7.74 1.22 3.42
N PRO A 85 -6.92 2.27 3.29
CA PRO A 85 -6.62 3.17 4.39
C PRO A 85 -7.79 4.11 4.66
N SER A 86 -7.90 4.59 5.90
CA SER A 86 -8.82 5.68 6.24
C SER A 86 -8.26 7.05 5.85
N ASP A 87 -6.93 7.15 5.81
CA ASP A 87 -6.17 8.32 5.42
C ASP A 87 -4.94 7.85 4.61
N PRO A 88 -4.58 8.50 3.48
CA PRO A 88 -3.45 8.09 2.66
C PRO A 88 -2.11 8.03 3.40
N SER A 89 -1.96 8.71 4.53
CA SER A 89 -0.75 8.66 5.38
C SER A 89 -0.73 7.49 6.40
N ASP A 90 -1.80 6.70 6.48
CA ASP A 90 -1.91 5.61 7.46
C ASP A 90 -0.89 4.48 7.27
N PRO A 91 -0.51 4.04 6.05
CA PRO A 91 0.34 2.88 5.88
C PRO A 91 1.66 2.96 6.66
N THR A 92 2.40 4.05 6.55
CA THR A 92 3.68 4.20 7.27
C THR A 92 3.49 4.21 8.78
N LYS A 93 2.43 4.84 9.29
CA LYS A 93 2.12 4.92 10.73
C LYS A 93 1.69 3.56 11.29
N LEU A 94 0.80 2.84 10.59
CA LEU A 94 0.25 1.59 11.10
C LEU A 94 1.23 0.43 10.98
N VAL A 95 2.07 0.38 9.94
CA VAL A 95 3.21 -0.55 9.85
C VAL A 95 4.23 -0.27 10.94
N SER A 96 4.62 1.00 11.14
CA SER A 96 5.58 1.39 12.18
C SER A 96 5.15 0.94 13.58
N THR A 97 3.87 1.07 13.89
CA THR A 97 3.32 0.64 15.19
C THR A 97 3.05 -0.88 15.27
N GLY A 98 3.08 -1.60 14.13
CA GLY A 98 2.77 -3.03 14.05
C GLY A 98 1.28 -3.34 14.15
N LYS A 99 0.41 -2.38 13.87
CA LYS A 99 -1.06 -2.57 13.80
C LYS A 99 -1.47 -3.33 12.54
N VAL A 100 -0.67 -3.25 11.48
CA VAL A 100 -0.76 -4.03 10.26
C VAL A 100 0.60 -4.68 10.00
N ASP A 101 0.61 -5.80 9.27
CA ASP A 101 1.85 -6.53 9.03
C ASP A 101 2.69 -5.89 7.92
N LEU A 102 2.05 -5.45 6.84
CA LEU A 102 2.66 -4.80 5.69
C LEU A 102 1.81 -3.62 5.25
N GLY A 103 2.40 -2.73 4.47
CA GLY A 103 1.68 -1.62 3.83
C GLY A 103 2.14 -1.40 2.39
N ILE A 104 1.30 -0.77 1.60
CA ILE A 104 1.68 -0.16 0.34
C ILE A 104 1.89 1.33 0.61
N SER A 105 2.99 1.87 0.12
CA SER A 105 3.37 3.27 0.31
C SER A 105 4.19 3.74 -0.90
N TYR A 106 4.87 4.84 -0.74
CA TYR A 106 5.68 5.49 -1.77
C TYR A 106 7.13 5.63 -1.27
N GLU A 107 8.12 5.59 -2.17
CA GLU A 107 9.52 5.86 -1.80
C GLU A 107 9.66 7.18 -1.02
N PRO A 108 9.13 8.34 -1.51
CA PRO A 108 9.25 9.60 -0.79
C PRO A 108 8.63 9.58 0.60
N GLU A 109 7.45 8.98 0.77
CA GLU A 109 6.79 8.85 2.08
C GLU A 109 7.58 7.94 3.02
N THR A 110 8.22 6.88 2.51
CA THR A 110 9.08 5.98 3.29
C THR A 110 10.32 6.72 3.78
N ILE A 111 10.92 7.58 2.94
CA ILE A 111 12.05 8.43 3.31
C ILE A 111 11.63 9.48 4.36
N ILE A 112 10.47 10.14 4.18
CA ILE A 112 9.93 11.09 5.18
C ILE A 112 9.71 10.37 6.51
N ALA A 113 9.09 9.19 6.50
CA ALA A 113 8.86 8.38 7.69
C ALA A 113 10.17 8.03 8.40
N GLY A 114 11.21 7.64 7.65
CA GLY A 114 12.55 7.39 8.16
C GLY A 114 13.18 8.64 8.80
N SER A 115 13.03 9.81 8.16
CA SER A 115 13.53 11.08 8.70
C SER A 115 12.87 11.47 10.03
N GLN A 116 11.64 11.05 10.23
CA GLN A 116 10.86 11.26 11.45
C GLN A 116 11.11 10.16 12.51
N GLY A 117 11.89 9.12 12.18
CA GLY A 117 12.21 8.00 13.07
C GLY A 117 11.10 6.95 13.16
N LEU A 118 10.18 6.90 12.20
CA LEU A 118 9.21 5.81 12.12
C LEU A 118 9.91 4.50 11.74
N ASP A 119 9.47 3.41 12.36
CA ASP A 119 10.07 2.08 12.24
C ASP A 119 9.54 1.34 11.00
N VAL A 120 9.91 1.82 9.81
CA VAL A 120 9.49 1.25 8.53
C VAL A 120 10.69 1.12 7.58
N THR A 121 10.61 0.16 6.66
CA THR A 121 11.55 -0.01 5.55
C THR A 121 10.82 -0.57 4.35
N SER A 122 11.19 -0.15 3.14
CA SER A 122 10.72 -0.77 1.90
C SER A 122 11.41 -2.11 1.69
N VAL A 123 10.66 -3.07 1.13
CA VAL A 123 11.10 -4.44 0.86
C VAL A 123 10.86 -4.88 -0.58
N ALA A 124 10.12 -4.09 -1.37
CA ALA A 124 9.92 -4.34 -2.81
C ALA A 124 9.28 -3.13 -3.50
N ALA A 125 9.76 -2.76 -4.68
CA ALA A 125 9.05 -1.86 -5.59
C ALA A 125 7.96 -2.61 -6.37
N LEU A 126 6.72 -2.13 -6.30
CA LEU A 126 5.60 -2.61 -7.14
C LEU A 126 5.58 -1.86 -8.48
N ILE A 127 5.80 -0.55 -8.44
CA ILE A 127 5.87 0.32 -9.62
C ILE A 127 7.16 1.14 -9.52
N PRO A 128 8.21 0.77 -10.26
CA PRO A 128 9.55 1.36 -10.14
C PRO A 128 9.71 2.65 -10.97
N THR A 129 8.68 3.47 -11.03
CA THR A 129 8.73 4.76 -11.75
C THR A 129 7.64 5.69 -11.24
N ALA A 130 7.93 6.99 -11.21
CA ALA A 130 6.98 8.01 -10.78
C ALA A 130 5.72 8.04 -11.67
N LEU A 131 4.55 8.07 -11.06
CA LEU A 131 3.23 8.20 -11.69
C LEU A 131 2.60 9.54 -11.39
N THR A 132 2.90 10.08 -10.20
CA THR A 132 2.38 11.34 -9.69
C THR A 132 2.56 12.46 -10.71
N SER A 133 1.49 13.19 -10.94
CA SER A 133 1.44 14.25 -11.95
C SER A 133 0.65 15.46 -11.43
N VAL A 134 0.94 16.61 -12.00
CA VAL A 134 0.00 17.73 -11.99
C VAL A 134 -1.01 17.47 -13.11
N ILE A 135 -2.29 17.37 -12.75
CA ILE A 135 -3.36 17.08 -13.69
C ILE A 135 -4.38 18.23 -13.65
N ALA A 136 -4.80 18.70 -14.81
CA ALA A 136 -5.86 19.70 -14.95
C ALA A 136 -6.84 19.28 -16.04
N THR A 137 -8.13 19.62 -15.90
CA THR A 137 -9.13 19.34 -16.95
C THR A 137 -9.06 20.36 -18.08
N ASP A 138 -9.71 20.06 -19.20
CA ASP A 138 -9.87 20.98 -20.34
C ASP A 138 -10.58 22.30 -19.98
N LYS A 139 -11.37 22.31 -18.92
CA LYS A 139 -12.06 23.50 -18.41
C LYS A 139 -11.16 24.40 -17.54
N SER A 140 -10.07 23.89 -17.05
CA SER A 140 -9.07 24.68 -16.31
C SER A 140 -8.25 25.54 -17.28
N ARG A 141 -7.69 26.63 -16.76
CA ARG A 141 -6.72 27.45 -17.50
C ARG A 141 -5.30 26.87 -17.47
N VAL A 142 -5.05 25.89 -16.58
CA VAL A 142 -3.73 25.32 -16.36
C VAL A 142 -3.32 24.44 -17.54
N ARG A 143 -2.20 24.79 -18.19
CA ARG A 143 -1.57 24.04 -19.30
C ARG A 143 -0.08 23.78 -19.05
N SER A 144 0.51 24.51 -18.11
CA SER A 144 1.90 24.43 -17.71
C SER A 144 2.04 24.67 -16.20
N ILE A 145 3.21 24.42 -15.65
CA ILE A 145 3.49 24.73 -14.23
C ILE A 145 3.37 26.24 -13.97
N ALA A 146 3.77 27.09 -14.92
CA ALA A 146 3.64 28.54 -14.79
C ALA A 146 2.19 29.01 -14.57
N ASP A 147 1.22 28.27 -15.13
CA ASP A 147 -0.21 28.59 -14.98
C ASP A 147 -0.76 28.26 -13.57
N LEU A 148 0.03 27.64 -12.72
CA LEU A 148 -0.36 27.41 -11.31
C LEU A 148 -0.36 28.71 -10.50
N ALA A 149 0.30 29.78 -10.97
CA ALA A 149 0.22 31.10 -10.32
C ALA A 149 -1.25 31.55 -10.19
N GLY A 150 -1.73 31.78 -8.97
CA GLY A 150 -3.12 32.12 -8.65
C GLY A 150 -4.13 30.96 -8.78
N ALA A 151 -3.68 29.73 -9.00
CA ALA A 151 -4.53 28.55 -9.11
C ALA A 151 -4.84 27.93 -7.74
N ARG A 152 -5.97 27.23 -7.70
CA ARG A 152 -6.32 26.30 -6.60
C ARG A 152 -5.81 24.91 -7.01
N VAL A 153 -4.88 24.36 -6.22
CA VAL A 153 -4.27 23.04 -6.46
C VAL A 153 -4.72 22.08 -5.37
N ALA A 154 -5.40 21.01 -5.77
CA ALA A 154 -5.80 19.96 -4.84
C ALA A 154 -4.64 19.02 -4.55
N THR A 155 -4.58 18.54 -3.31
CA THR A 155 -3.72 17.45 -2.83
C THR A 155 -4.53 16.46 -2.02
N ALA A 156 -3.99 15.25 -1.80
CA ALA A 156 -4.58 14.23 -0.95
C ALA A 156 -4.10 14.30 0.51
N GLY A 157 -3.46 15.40 0.93
CA GLY A 157 -2.99 15.60 2.30
C GLY A 157 -1.67 14.90 2.63
N LEU A 158 -0.98 14.32 1.64
CA LEU A 158 0.34 13.71 1.85
C LEU A 158 1.45 14.77 1.99
N ALA A 159 2.36 14.55 2.93
CA ALA A 159 3.51 15.42 3.14
C ALA A 159 4.40 15.52 1.89
N THR A 160 4.52 14.43 1.14
CA THR A 160 5.24 14.38 -0.14
C THR A 160 4.65 15.35 -1.17
N GLN A 161 3.32 15.42 -1.27
CA GLN A 161 2.66 16.31 -2.24
C GLN A 161 2.93 17.78 -1.92
N ASP A 162 2.94 18.14 -0.65
CA ASP A 162 3.31 19.49 -0.21
C ASP A 162 4.75 19.81 -0.58
N ALA A 163 5.64 18.88 -0.31
CA ALA A 163 7.06 18.99 -0.62
C ALA A 163 7.30 19.13 -2.14
N PHE A 164 6.63 18.30 -2.94
CA PHE A 164 6.74 18.33 -4.40
C PHE A 164 6.16 19.62 -4.96
N LEU A 165 4.99 20.06 -4.50
CA LEU A 165 4.41 21.32 -4.95
C LEU A 165 5.37 22.48 -4.74
N LYS A 166 5.92 22.61 -3.54
CA LYS A 166 6.91 23.65 -3.22
C LYS A 166 8.12 23.60 -4.16
N THR A 167 8.68 22.42 -4.38
CA THR A 167 9.84 22.23 -5.27
C THR A 167 9.51 22.58 -6.72
N ILE A 168 8.38 22.06 -7.23
CA ILE A 168 7.91 22.30 -8.60
C ILE A 168 7.71 23.80 -8.84
N LEU A 169 7.07 24.50 -7.91
CA LEU A 169 6.83 25.93 -8.02
C LEU A 169 8.17 26.70 -8.01
N ALA A 170 9.07 26.39 -7.09
CA ALA A 170 10.36 27.06 -6.99
C ALA A 170 11.22 26.86 -8.25
N GLN A 171 11.31 25.63 -8.77
CA GLN A 171 12.08 25.34 -9.98
C GLN A 171 11.51 25.95 -11.25
N ASN A 172 10.21 26.22 -11.27
CA ASN A 172 9.53 26.84 -12.41
C ASN A 172 9.27 28.36 -12.18
N HIS A 173 9.92 28.97 -11.18
CA HIS A 173 9.83 30.39 -10.87
C HIS A 173 8.40 30.89 -10.61
N VAL A 174 7.55 30.05 -10.01
CA VAL A 174 6.19 30.41 -9.58
C VAL A 174 6.23 30.73 -8.09
N ASP A 175 5.68 31.87 -7.71
CA ASP A 175 5.55 32.26 -6.30
C ASP A 175 4.58 31.32 -5.58
N GLU A 176 5.09 30.59 -4.57
CA GLU A 176 4.32 29.65 -3.75
C GLU A 176 3.13 30.37 -3.10
N GLY A 177 3.32 31.62 -2.64
CA GLY A 177 2.27 32.41 -2.01
C GLY A 177 1.11 32.75 -2.92
N SER A 178 1.28 32.65 -4.26
CA SER A 178 0.23 32.83 -5.23
C SER A 178 -0.68 31.60 -5.42
N VAL A 179 -0.25 30.40 -4.99
CA VAL A 179 -0.97 29.15 -5.18
C VAL A 179 -1.82 28.80 -3.96
N LYS A 180 -3.10 28.52 -4.17
CA LYS A 180 -3.99 28.10 -3.09
C LYS A 180 -4.06 26.58 -3.05
N LYS A 181 -3.34 25.97 -2.11
CA LYS A 181 -3.44 24.54 -1.83
C LYS A 181 -4.78 24.21 -1.16
N VAL A 182 -5.42 23.10 -1.60
CA VAL A 182 -6.67 22.58 -1.05
C VAL A 182 -6.51 21.09 -0.81
N ASP A 183 -6.56 20.67 0.45
CA ASP A 183 -6.61 19.26 0.79
C ASP A 183 -8.03 18.74 0.53
N VAL A 184 -8.13 17.71 -0.32
CA VAL A 184 -9.40 17.08 -0.72
C VAL A 184 -9.41 15.57 -0.40
N GLY A 185 -8.39 15.07 0.31
CA GLY A 185 -8.26 13.65 0.58
C GLY A 185 -8.31 12.84 -0.72
N GLN A 186 -9.16 11.83 -0.77
CA GLN A 186 -9.28 10.94 -1.93
C GLN A 186 -10.14 11.52 -3.08
N ASP A 187 -10.75 12.71 -2.94
CA ASP A 187 -11.71 13.27 -3.89
C ASP A 187 -11.06 14.08 -5.04
N LEU A 188 -9.85 13.74 -5.47
CA LEU A 188 -9.08 14.48 -6.48
C LEU A 188 -9.88 14.71 -7.79
N ILE A 189 -10.49 13.65 -8.34
CA ILE A 189 -11.28 13.71 -9.58
C ILE A 189 -12.52 14.57 -9.39
N ALA A 190 -13.27 14.35 -8.32
CA ALA A 190 -14.50 15.09 -8.03
C ALA A 190 -14.22 16.58 -7.89
N ALA A 191 -13.15 16.96 -7.20
CA ALA A 191 -12.75 18.35 -7.04
C ALA A 191 -12.42 19.05 -8.37
N MET A 192 -11.75 18.35 -9.30
CA MET A 192 -11.44 18.88 -10.63
C MET A 192 -12.69 18.99 -11.51
N VAL A 193 -13.53 17.95 -11.55
CA VAL A 193 -14.70 17.89 -12.44
C VAL A 193 -15.75 18.92 -12.05
N THR A 194 -15.93 19.18 -10.76
CA THR A 194 -16.86 20.20 -10.24
C THR A 194 -16.30 21.63 -10.36
N GLY A 195 -15.02 21.80 -10.70
CA GLY A 195 -14.38 23.11 -10.80
C GLY A 195 -14.07 23.75 -9.43
N ASN A 196 -14.06 22.96 -8.37
CA ASN A 196 -13.66 23.43 -7.04
C ASN A 196 -12.17 23.74 -6.97
N VAL A 197 -11.37 23.08 -7.82
CA VAL A 197 -9.94 23.30 -7.99
C VAL A 197 -9.59 23.44 -9.48
N ASP A 198 -8.44 24.04 -9.77
CA ASP A 198 -7.97 24.30 -11.10
C ASP A 198 -7.04 23.20 -11.61
N ALA A 199 -6.33 22.53 -10.69
CA ALA A 199 -5.47 21.37 -10.94
C ALA A 199 -5.38 20.51 -9.68
N THR A 200 -4.83 19.31 -9.82
CA THR A 200 -4.41 18.45 -8.70
C THR A 200 -2.93 18.13 -8.80
N LEU A 201 -2.26 17.95 -7.67
CA LEU A 201 -0.98 17.28 -7.56
C LEU A 201 -1.19 16.03 -6.68
N GLY A 202 -0.90 14.86 -7.23
CA GLY A 202 -1.12 13.56 -6.57
C GLY A 202 -1.96 12.60 -7.40
N GLY A 203 -2.61 13.08 -8.47
CA GLY A 203 -3.23 12.20 -9.44
C GLY A 203 -2.19 11.45 -10.28
N PHE A 204 -2.48 10.21 -10.63
CA PHE A 204 -1.60 9.35 -11.41
C PHE A 204 -1.94 9.41 -12.90
N ARG A 205 -0.88 9.45 -13.74
CA ARG A 205 -1.04 9.54 -15.20
C ARG A 205 -1.75 8.32 -15.82
N ASN A 206 -1.69 7.15 -15.17
CA ASN A 206 -2.31 5.90 -15.63
C ASN A 206 -3.70 5.66 -15.04
N VAL A 207 -4.10 6.37 -14.00
CA VAL A 207 -5.40 6.25 -13.33
C VAL A 207 -6.25 7.48 -13.60
N GLU A 208 -6.03 8.59 -12.91
CA GLU A 208 -6.87 9.79 -12.98
C GLU A 208 -6.88 10.44 -14.38
N ALA A 209 -5.72 10.49 -15.03
CA ALA A 209 -5.65 11.08 -16.37
C ALA A 209 -6.40 10.22 -17.38
N VAL A 210 -6.31 8.89 -17.29
CA VAL A 210 -7.04 7.96 -18.17
C VAL A 210 -8.55 8.04 -17.91
N GLN A 211 -8.96 8.11 -16.64
CA GLN A 211 -10.36 8.25 -16.26
C GLN A 211 -10.95 9.55 -16.81
N LEU A 212 -10.28 10.68 -16.63
CA LEU A 212 -10.72 11.96 -17.18
C LEU A 212 -10.82 11.94 -18.71
N ALA A 213 -9.82 11.39 -19.39
CA ALA A 213 -9.83 11.26 -20.86
C ALA A 213 -10.99 10.39 -21.35
N ALA A 214 -11.27 9.28 -20.66
CA ALA A 214 -12.39 8.38 -21.01
C ALA A 214 -13.76 9.02 -20.77
N GLN A 215 -13.87 9.98 -19.84
CA GLN A 215 -15.06 10.80 -19.58
C GLN A 215 -15.20 11.97 -20.59
N GLY A 216 -14.40 11.98 -21.67
CA GLY A 216 -14.42 13.02 -22.70
C GLY A 216 -13.75 14.31 -22.30
N ARG A 217 -13.03 14.36 -21.17
CA ARG A 217 -12.16 15.47 -20.81
C ARG A 217 -10.85 15.36 -21.58
N LYS A 218 -10.21 16.49 -21.85
CA LYS A 218 -8.86 16.54 -22.42
C LYS A 218 -7.90 17.00 -21.33
N PRO A 219 -7.44 16.09 -20.43
CA PRO A 219 -6.61 16.50 -19.34
C PRO A 219 -5.25 17.00 -19.82
N THR A 220 -4.75 18.08 -19.19
CA THR A 220 -3.33 18.41 -19.19
C THR A 220 -2.71 17.54 -18.12
N VAL A 221 -1.66 16.80 -18.46
CA VAL A 221 -0.92 15.91 -17.54
C VAL A 221 0.55 16.31 -17.59
N ILE A 222 1.09 16.73 -16.46
CA ILE A 222 2.49 17.12 -16.33
C ILE A 222 3.10 16.20 -15.25
N PRO A 223 3.88 15.17 -15.65
CA PRO A 223 4.57 14.32 -14.70
C PRO A 223 5.45 15.17 -13.78
N VAL A 224 5.51 14.82 -12.50
CA VAL A 224 6.36 15.57 -11.55
C VAL A 224 7.83 15.50 -11.95
N THR A 225 8.23 14.46 -12.66
CA THR A 225 9.59 14.32 -13.22
C THR A 225 9.92 15.36 -14.28
N ASP A 226 8.92 15.82 -15.05
CA ASP A 226 9.09 16.87 -16.06
C ASP A 226 9.07 18.27 -15.40
N ALA A 227 8.66 18.34 -14.14
CA ALA A 227 8.53 19.58 -13.39
C ALA A 227 9.66 19.79 -12.35
N GLY A 228 10.67 18.88 -12.31
CA GLY A 228 11.86 19.05 -11.50
C GLY A 228 12.00 18.10 -10.30
N VAL A 229 11.11 17.12 -10.16
CA VAL A 229 11.27 16.03 -9.19
C VAL A 229 12.04 14.89 -9.84
N PRO A 230 13.10 14.31 -9.26
CA PRO A 230 13.76 13.14 -9.82
C PRO A 230 12.82 11.94 -9.89
N ASN A 231 13.13 10.93 -10.74
CA ASN A 231 12.35 9.69 -10.77
C ASN A 231 12.54 8.90 -9.46
N TYR A 232 11.50 8.19 -9.04
CA TYR A 232 11.46 7.39 -7.81
C TYR A 232 10.51 6.20 -7.98
N ASP A 233 10.57 5.24 -7.04
CA ASP A 233 9.63 4.12 -7.00
C ASP A 233 8.27 4.61 -6.48
N GLU A 234 7.26 4.66 -7.37
CA GLU A 234 5.94 5.20 -6.98
C GLU A 234 5.26 4.32 -5.93
N LEU A 235 5.11 3.02 -6.18
CA LEU A 235 4.52 2.13 -5.20
C LEU A 235 5.53 1.13 -4.67
N VAL A 236 5.63 1.06 -3.35
CA VAL A 236 6.51 0.14 -2.64
C VAL A 236 5.77 -0.65 -1.56
N VAL A 237 6.23 -1.86 -1.28
CA VAL A 237 5.79 -2.65 -0.12
C VAL A 237 6.65 -2.27 1.07
N ILE A 238 6.04 -1.80 2.15
CA ILE A 238 6.73 -1.46 3.39
C ILE A 238 6.47 -2.49 4.49
N ALA A 239 7.49 -2.70 5.32
CA ALA A 239 7.49 -3.61 6.46
C ALA A 239 8.04 -2.92 7.70
N LYS A 240 7.75 -3.47 8.91
CA LYS A 240 8.31 -2.97 10.17
C LYS A 240 9.78 -3.36 10.30
N ALA A 241 10.69 -2.39 10.25
CA ALA A 241 12.13 -2.61 10.20
C ALA A 241 12.67 -3.37 11.42
N SER A 242 12.22 -3.04 12.63
CA SER A 242 12.66 -3.74 13.86
C SER A 242 12.21 -5.21 13.89
N ARG A 243 11.01 -5.55 13.41
CA ARG A 243 10.55 -6.93 13.29
C ARG A 243 11.37 -7.72 12.28
N LEU A 244 11.73 -7.13 11.17
CA LEU A 244 12.63 -7.77 10.20
C LEU A 244 13.99 -8.13 10.83
N LYS A 245 14.49 -7.33 11.78
CA LYS A 245 15.75 -7.61 12.47
C LYS A 245 15.61 -8.70 13.53
N SER A 246 14.54 -8.70 14.32
CA SER A 246 14.39 -9.51 15.54
C SER A 246 13.50 -10.74 15.41
N ASP A 247 12.56 -10.78 14.44
CA ASP A 247 11.52 -11.82 14.34
C ASP A 247 11.74 -12.71 13.09
N PRO A 248 12.28 -13.95 13.24
CA PRO A 248 12.47 -14.87 12.12
C PRO A 248 11.17 -15.27 11.43
N ALA A 249 10.06 -15.39 12.17
CA ALA A 249 8.77 -15.75 11.62
C ALA A 249 8.21 -14.62 10.71
N TYR A 250 8.42 -13.37 11.12
CA TYR A 250 8.04 -12.21 10.31
C TYR A 250 8.90 -12.10 9.05
N ARG A 251 10.21 -12.36 9.14
CA ARG A 251 11.07 -12.42 7.93
C ARG A 251 10.57 -13.46 6.93
N GLN A 252 10.17 -14.64 7.42
CA GLN A 252 9.61 -15.69 6.57
C GLN A 252 8.27 -15.28 5.97
N LEU A 253 7.38 -14.64 6.75
CA LEU A 253 6.12 -14.09 6.26
C LEU A 253 6.36 -13.12 5.09
N VAL A 254 7.31 -12.19 5.24
CA VAL A 254 7.63 -11.21 4.20
C VAL A 254 8.17 -11.89 2.94
N ARG A 255 9.06 -12.88 3.06
CA ARG A 255 9.56 -13.65 1.91
C ARG A 255 8.44 -14.39 1.18
N ASP A 256 7.58 -15.08 1.91
CA ASP A 256 6.47 -15.85 1.35
C ASP A 256 5.45 -14.92 0.67
N PHE A 257 5.19 -13.76 1.28
CA PHE A 257 4.34 -12.74 0.69
C PHE A 257 4.91 -12.20 -0.63
N LEU A 258 6.19 -11.81 -0.65
CA LEU A 258 6.83 -11.27 -1.84
C LEU A 258 6.96 -12.32 -2.96
N ALA A 259 7.23 -13.59 -2.62
CA ALA A 259 7.25 -14.67 -3.61
C ALA A 259 5.87 -14.90 -4.24
N ALA A 260 4.81 -14.89 -3.46
CA ALA A 260 3.44 -15.00 -3.95
C ALA A 260 3.03 -13.77 -4.78
N LEU A 261 3.43 -12.58 -4.35
CA LEU A 261 3.17 -11.32 -5.07
C LEU A 261 3.91 -11.26 -6.40
N ALA A 262 5.15 -11.78 -6.49
CA ALA A 262 5.88 -11.90 -7.75
C ALA A 262 5.14 -12.76 -8.77
N ARG A 263 4.52 -13.87 -8.32
CA ARG A 263 3.64 -14.69 -9.17
C ARG A 263 2.42 -13.90 -9.65
N GLY A 264 1.80 -13.12 -8.78
CA GLY A 264 0.67 -12.24 -9.11
C GLY A 264 1.05 -11.17 -10.13
N ASN A 265 2.23 -10.56 -9.97
CA ASN A 265 2.79 -9.59 -10.90
C ASN A 265 3.03 -10.23 -12.28
N ALA A 266 3.67 -11.38 -12.33
CA ALA A 266 3.93 -12.11 -13.57
C ALA A 266 2.62 -12.51 -14.27
N ALA A 267 1.60 -12.95 -13.52
CA ALA A 267 0.29 -13.28 -14.07
C ALA A 267 -0.41 -12.04 -14.65
N ALA A 268 -0.39 -10.90 -13.97
CA ALA A 268 -0.96 -9.65 -14.47
C ALA A 268 -0.25 -9.16 -15.76
N LEU A 269 1.07 -9.29 -15.82
CA LEU A 269 1.86 -8.97 -17.02
C LEU A 269 1.57 -9.89 -18.19
N THR A 270 1.23 -11.15 -17.94
CA THR A 270 0.98 -12.18 -18.96
C THR A 270 -0.45 -12.11 -19.49
N ASP A 271 -1.42 -11.84 -18.63
CA ASP A 271 -2.84 -11.78 -18.97
C ASP A 271 -3.51 -10.54 -18.34
N PRO A 272 -3.38 -9.36 -18.99
CA PRO A 272 -4.04 -8.14 -18.54
C PRO A 272 -5.58 -8.24 -18.49
N SER A 273 -6.18 -9.11 -19.32
CA SER A 273 -7.64 -9.28 -19.34
C SER A 273 -8.15 -9.93 -18.06
N THR A 274 -7.51 -10.98 -17.60
CA THR A 274 -7.80 -11.62 -16.30
C THR A 274 -7.47 -10.66 -15.14
N ALA A 275 -6.39 -9.87 -15.23
CA ALA A 275 -6.07 -8.83 -14.25
C ALA A 275 -7.18 -7.78 -14.15
N THR A 276 -7.71 -7.32 -15.29
CA THR A 276 -8.86 -6.40 -15.36
C THR A 276 -10.11 -7.01 -14.71
N ALA A 277 -10.45 -8.25 -15.05
CA ALA A 277 -11.60 -8.93 -14.46
C ALA A 277 -11.45 -9.14 -12.95
N THR A 278 -10.22 -9.32 -12.47
CA THR A 278 -9.92 -9.51 -11.05
C THR A 278 -10.05 -8.20 -10.28
N ILE A 279 -9.41 -7.13 -10.74
CA ILE A 279 -9.49 -5.82 -10.05
C ILE A 279 -10.89 -5.21 -10.13
N GLY A 280 -11.62 -5.45 -11.21
CA GLY A 280 -13.00 -4.97 -11.40
C GLY A 280 -14.01 -5.51 -10.38
N LYS A 281 -13.68 -6.58 -9.67
CA LYS A 281 -14.54 -7.11 -8.58
C LYS A 281 -14.44 -6.32 -7.28
N VAL A 282 -13.44 -5.47 -7.15
CA VAL A 282 -13.08 -4.79 -5.90
C VAL A 282 -12.83 -3.29 -6.06
N ALA A 283 -12.57 -2.82 -7.28
CA ALA A 283 -12.32 -1.42 -7.59
C ALA A 283 -13.65 -0.65 -7.69
N GLU A 284 -14.33 -0.54 -6.54
CA GLU A 284 -15.60 0.20 -6.44
C GLU A 284 -15.35 1.69 -6.77
N GLY A 285 -16.28 2.32 -7.46
CA GLY A 285 -16.15 3.73 -7.86
C GLY A 285 -15.51 3.96 -9.24
N TYR A 286 -14.98 2.93 -9.90
CA TYR A 286 -14.52 3.03 -11.28
C TYR A 286 -15.58 2.48 -12.25
N ASP A 287 -15.80 3.22 -13.35
CA ASP A 287 -16.68 2.75 -14.43
C ASP A 287 -16.08 1.47 -15.06
N PRO A 288 -16.81 0.36 -15.07
CA PRO A 288 -16.35 -0.89 -15.67
C PRO A 288 -15.94 -0.77 -17.16
N ALA A 289 -16.50 0.20 -17.88
CA ALA A 289 -16.14 0.47 -19.28
C ALA A 289 -14.79 1.18 -19.42
N ILE A 290 -14.34 1.89 -18.39
CA ILE A 290 -13.09 2.66 -18.36
C ILE A 290 -11.95 1.81 -17.77
N LEU A 291 -12.24 0.95 -16.81
CA LEU A 291 -11.27 0.17 -16.07
C LEU A 291 -10.27 -0.60 -16.95
N PRO A 292 -10.67 -1.25 -18.09
CA PRO A 292 -9.70 -1.92 -18.96
C PRO A 292 -8.60 -0.96 -19.48
N ARG A 293 -8.95 0.27 -19.84
CA ARG A 293 -7.99 1.28 -20.32
C ARG A 293 -6.99 1.68 -19.25
N MET A 294 -7.44 1.75 -17.99
CA MET A 294 -6.58 2.07 -16.87
C MET A 294 -5.63 0.91 -16.57
N VAL A 295 -6.12 -0.34 -16.62
CA VAL A 295 -5.28 -1.53 -16.46
C VAL A 295 -4.27 -1.66 -17.59
N ASP A 296 -4.68 -1.40 -18.85
CA ASP A 296 -3.76 -1.40 -20.00
C ASP A 296 -2.65 -0.35 -19.86
N ALA A 297 -2.96 0.81 -19.27
CA ALA A 297 -1.98 1.85 -18.97
C ALA A 297 -1.06 1.48 -17.78
N THR A 298 -1.55 0.68 -16.84
CA THR A 298 -0.83 0.31 -15.61
C THR A 298 0.07 -0.90 -15.79
N VAL A 299 -0.41 -1.96 -16.46
CA VAL A 299 0.32 -3.24 -16.56
C VAL A 299 1.75 -3.09 -17.06
N PRO A 300 2.07 -2.28 -18.11
CA PRO A 300 3.46 -2.07 -18.51
C PRO A 300 4.36 -1.49 -17.42
N LEU A 301 3.80 -0.71 -16.49
CA LEU A 301 4.51 -0.04 -15.41
C LEU A 301 4.91 -0.98 -14.26
N LEU A 302 4.28 -2.18 -14.20
CA LEU A 302 4.65 -3.24 -13.26
C LEU A 302 5.98 -3.90 -13.62
N ARG A 303 6.55 -3.63 -14.81
CA ARG A 303 7.81 -4.22 -15.25
C ARG A 303 8.97 -3.52 -14.56
N ASN A 304 9.82 -4.31 -13.93
CA ASN A 304 11.10 -3.84 -13.42
C ASN A 304 12.23 -4.56 -14.18
N PRO A 305 13.09 -3.84 -14.91
CA PRO A 305 14.18 -4.45 -15.68
C PRO A 305 15.18 -5.23 -14.83
N ALA A 306 15.33 -4.85 -13.55
CA ALA A 306 16.23 -5.50 -12.60
C ALA A 306 15.59 -6.73 -11.91
N GLY A 307 14.36 -7.09 -12.28
CA GLY A 307 13.57 -8.16 -11.67
C GLY A 307 12.48 -7.66 -10.73
N PHE A 308 11.47 -8.51 -10.47
CA PHE A 308 10.35 -8.15 -9.62
C PHE A 308 10.81 -7.57 -8.27
N GLY A 309 10.27 -6.44 -7.92
CA GLY A 309 10.42 -5.81 -6.61
C GLY A 309 11.78 -5.17 -6.35
N HIS A 310 12.75 -5.28 -7.28
CA HIS A 310 14.07 -4.71 -7.06
C HIS A 310 14.01 -3.19 -6.92
N GLU A 311 14.64 -2.69 -5.87
CA GLU A 311 14.85 -1.29 -5.57
C GLU A 311 16.35 -0.98 -5.69
N ASP A 312 16.72 0.09 -6.38
CA ASP A 312 18.13 0.50 -6.47
C ASP A 312 18.55 1.34 -5.26
N PRO A 313 19.36 0.83 -4.32
CA PRO A 313 19.75 1.61 -3.14
C PRO A 313 20.53 2.88 -3.47
N ALA A 314 21.20 2.94 -4.62
CA ALA A 314 21.92 4.15 -5.04
C ALA A 314 20.94 5.22 -5.54
N ALA A 315 19.89 4.84 -6.26
CA ALA A 315 18.81 5.73 -6.66
C ALA A 315 18.05 6.26 -5.43
N TRP A 316 17.71 5.39 -4.48
CA TRP A 316 17.09 5.76 -3.21
C TRP A 316 17.96 6.74 -2.41
N GLN A 317 19.29 6.52 -2.34
CA GLN A 317 20.17 7.47 -1.66
C GLN A 317 20.20 8.81 -2.37
N SER A 318 20.29 8.81 -3.71
CA SER A 318 20.29 10.04 -4.51
C SER A 318 18.99 10.84 -4.32
N PHE A 319 17.84 10.13 -4.24
CA PHE A 319 16.55 10.76 -4.00
C PHE A 319 16.44 11.32 -2.57
N ALA A 320 16.91 10.58 -1.55
CA ALA A 320 16.96 11.06 -0.16
C ALA A 320 17.87 12.28 -0.01
N ASP A 321 19.02 12.30 -0.69
CA ASP A 321 19.94 13.43 -0.70
C ASP A 321 19.31 14.66 -1.37
N TRP A 322 18.60 14.44 -2.49
CA TRP A 322 17.83 15.49 -3.16
C TRP A 322 16.73 16.03 -2.23
N MET A 323 15.95 15.18 -1.55
CA MET A 323 14.94 15.62 -0.58
C MET A 323 15.57 16.46 0.54
N SER A 324 16.73 16.05 1.03
CA SER A 324 17.49 16.79 2.05
C SER A 324 17.93 18.17 1.53
N ALA A 325 18.47 18.23 0.30
CA ALA A 325 18.92 19.47 -0.34
C ALA A 325 17.77 20.46 -0.60
N GLN A 326 16.56 19.92 -0.87
CA GLN A 326 15.34 20.71 -1.03
C GLN A 326 14.65 21.06 0.30
N HIS A 327 15.24 20.69 1.45
CA HIS A 327 14.66 20.88 2.78
C HIS A 327 13.28 20.22 2.97
N LEU A 328 13.03 19.09 2.29
CA LEU A 328 11.78 18.35 2.36
C LEU A 328 11.75 17.37 3.53
N ILE A 329 12.92 17.05 4.09
CA ILE A 329 13.09 16.21 5.28
C ILE A 329 13.90 16.91 6.35
N GLY A 330 13.52 16.70 7.61
CA GLY A 330 14.16 17.38 8.75
C GLY A 330 15.53 16.80 9.15
N LYS A 331 15.81 15.54 8.75
CA LYS A 331 17.06 14.83 9.03
C LYS A 331 17.47 14.03 7.80
N PRO A 332 18.77 13.97 7.46
CA PRO A 332 19.26 13.09 6.40
C PRO A 332 18.90 11.63 6.67
N VAL A 333 18.56 10.90 5.61
CA VAL A 333 18.20 9.48 5.66
C VAL A 333 19.19 8.70 4.81
N ARG A 334 19.71 7.60 5.34
CA ARG A 334 20.51 6.66 4.55
C ARG A 334 19.59 5.63 3.91
N ALA A 335 19.77 5.35 2.63
CA ALA A 335 19.00 4.34 1.93
C ALA A 335 19.00 3.00 2.68
N ALA A 336 20.16 2.56 3.19
CA ALA A 336 20.29 1.31 3.95
C ALA A 336 19.41 1.23 5.22
N ASP A 337 18.85 2.33 5.69
CA ASP A 337 17.96 2.35 6.87
C ASP A 337 16.48 2.21 6.46
N VAL A 338 16.14 2.50 5.20
CA VAL A 338 14.75 2.60 4.73
C VAL A 338 14.42 1.72 3.50
N VAL A 339 15.40 1.03 2.91
CA VAL A 339 15.17 0.11 1.80
C VAL A 339 16.04 -1.14 1.91
N THR A 340 15.49 -2.31 1.49
CA THR A 340 16.24 -3.57 1.44
C THR A 340 15.66 -4.57 0.45
N ASN A 341 16.51 -5.13 -0.42
CA ASN A 341 16.18 -6.23 -1.33
C ASN A 341 16.35 -7.63 -0.70
N GLY A 342 16.69 -7.72 0.59
CA GLY A 342 17.06 -8.97 1.26
C GLY A 342 15.93 -10.00 1.43
N TYR A 343 14.72 -9.67 1.00
CA TYR A 343 13.53 -10.51 1.12
C TYR A 343 12.89 -10.86 -0.22
N LEU A 344 13.42 -10.33 -1.32
CA LEU A 344 12.94 -10.63 -2.67
C LEU A 344 13.14 -12.12 -3.01
N PRO A 345 12.25 -12.72 -3.83
CA PRO A 345 12.45 -14.08 -4.30
C PRO A 345 13.76 -14.16 -5.11
N THR A 346 14.55 -15.18 -4.82
CA THR A 346 15.68 -15.55 -5.70
C THR A 346 15.08 -16.17 -6.96
N GLY A 347 15.33 -15.55 -8.12
CA GLY A 347 14.88 -16.02 -9.43
C GLY A 347 15.39 -17.39 -9.80
#